data_0d2e5dc63fdeeff2532581202d7083f3
#
_entry.id   0d2e5dc63fdeeff2532581202d7083f3
#
_cell.length_a   1.000
_cell.length_b   1.000
_cell.length_c   1.000
_cell.angle_alpha   90.00
_cell.angle_beta   90.00
_cell.angle_gamma   90.00
#
_symmetry.space_group_name_H-M   'P 1'
#
loop_
_entity.id
_entity.type
_entity.pdbx_description
1 polymer ?
#
loop_
_entity_poly.entity_id
_entity_poly.type
_entity_poly.pdbx_seq_one_letter_code
_entity_poly.pdbx_strand_id
1 'polypeptide(L)'
;MAKRRDPNSAHYIDNKEFLVKISEYREKRIEAEECGEPKPRVTNYLGVCFVKIANHLAYKSNFVNYTFRDEMILDGIENCLTYMDNFNPEKSKNPFAYFTQITYYAFIRRIQKEKRQMETKFKYIKSLDIDQILESGDGETHTNEYLSYMRNIIEQAEADNAKADEANKNKKVIKRRPKYLDEKIKAEEAAAKEKEEKGQPKDQLFD
;
A
#
# COMPACT_ATOMS: atom_id res chain seq x y z
N MET A 1 -11.37 20.39 1.74
CA MET A 1 -12.57 19.78 1.11
C MET A 1 -12.16 19.13 -0.20
N ALA A 2 -12.27 17.83 -0.35
CA ALA A 2 -11.99 17.13 -1.62
C ALA A 2 -13.06 17.51 -2.64
N LYS A 3 -12.67 18.11 -3.77
CA LYS A 3 -13.57 18.37 -4.91
C LYS A 3 -14.21 17.05 -5.34
N ARG A 4 -15.54 16.95 -5.25
CA ARG A 4 -16.29 15.83 -5.89
C ARG A 4 -15.94 15.85 -7.36
N ARG A 5 -15.49 14.73 -7.91
CA ARG A 5 -15.29 14.56 -9.36
C ARG A 5 -16.64 14.72 -10.04
N ASP A 6 -16.66 15.57 -11.08
CA ASP A 6 -17.82 15.66 -11.97
C ASP A 6 -18.08 14.28 -12.57
N PRO A 7 -19.30 13.74 -12.45
CA PRO A 7 -19.64 12.42 -12.99
C PRO A 7 -19.49 12.38 -14.53
N ASN A 8 -19.36 13.52 -15.19
CA ASN A 8 -19.23 13.67 -16.63
C ASN A 8 -17.80 13.94 -17.11
N SER A 9 -16.79 13.94 -16.19
CA SER A 9 -15.41 14.08 -16.60
C SER A 9 -14.95 12.79 -17.30
N ALA A 10 -14.46 12.92 -18.53
CA ALA A 10 -13.88 11.78 -19.28
C ALA A 10 -12.83 11.08 -18.43
N HIS A 11 -12.95 9.78 -18.29
CA HIS A 11 -11.94 8.98 -17.61
C HIS A 11 -10.62 9.10 -18.39
N TYR A 12 -9.48 9.23 -17.70
CA TYR A 12 -8.16 9.41 -18.33
C TYR A 12 -7.71 8.22 -19.21
N ILE A 13 -8.42 7.08 -19.13
CA ILE A 13 -8.30 5.91 -20.01
C ILE A 13 -9.71 5.45 -20.37
N ASP A 14 -10.00 5.27 -21.67
CA ASP A 14 -11.22 4.61 -22.11
C ASP A 14 -11.08 3.09 -21.90
N ASN A 15 -11.90 2.57 -20.99
CA ASN A 15 -11.84 1.15 -20.64
C ASN A 15 -12.33 0.23 -21.79
N LYS A 16 -13.21 0.72 -22.66
CA LYS A 16 -13.70 -0.05 -23.80
C LYS A 16 -12.61 -0.20 -24.86
N GLU A 17 -11.96 0.92 -25.22
CA GLU A 17 -10.85 0.91 -26.15
C GLU A 17 -9.68 0.08 -25.60
N PHE A 18 -9.38 0.21 -24.30
CA PHE A 18 -8.35 -0.57 -23.64
C PHE A 18 -8.64 -2.07 -23.71
N LEU A 19 -9.89 -2.48 -23.51
CA LEU A 19 -10.29 -3.89 -23.63
C LEU A 19 -10.08 -4.41 -25.06
N VAL A 20 -10.48 -3.64 -26.08
CA VAL A 20 -10.29 -4.02 -27.48
C VAL A 20 -8.79 -4.18 -27.79
N LYS A 21 -7.97 -3.19 -27.42
CA LYS A 21 -6.53 -3.22 -27.72
C LYS A 21 -5.77 -4.33 -27.01
N ILE A 22 -6.16 -4.70 -25.80
CA ILE A 22 -5.52 -5.81 -25.09
C ILE A 22 -5.97 -7.17 -25.65
N SER A 23 -7.23 -7.26 -26.13
CA SER A 23 -7.72 -8.46 -26.81
C SER A 23 -7.01 -8.69 -28.15
N GLU A 24 -6.89 -7.65 -28.98
CA GLU A 24 -6.13 -7.69 -30.23
C GLU A 24 -4.66 -8.13 -30.02
N TYR A 25 -4.04 -7.61 -28.97
CA TYR A 25 -2.66 -8.00 -28.63
C TYR A 25 -2.57 -9.48 -28.23
N ARG A 26 -3.54 -9.96 -27.44
CA ARG A 26 -3.61 -11.36 -27.03
C ARG A 26 -3.79 -12.30 -28.21
N GLU A 27 -4.67 -11.97 -29.16
CA GLU A 27 -4.88 -12.75 -30.37
C GLU A 27 -3.58 -12.86 -31.18
N LYS A 28 -2.90 -11.73 -31.45
CA LYS A 28 -1.59 -11.71 -32.13
C LYS A 28 -0.53 -12.53 -31.42
N ARG A 29 -0.57 -12.55 -30.09
CA ARG A 29 0.38 -13.34 -29.30
C ARG A 29 0.12 -14.84 -29.49
N ILE A 30 -1.16 -15.26 -29.46
CA ILE A 30 -1.55 -16.66 -29.65
C ILE A 30 -1.17 -17.12 -31.06
N GLU A 31 -1.46 -16.31 -32.08
CA GLU A 31 -1.06 -16.58 -33.47
C GLU A 31 0.47 -16.73 -33.64
N ALA A 32 1.24 -15.84 -33.03
CA ALA A 32 2.70 -15.92 -33.04
C ALA A 32 3.22 -17.18 -32.34
N GLU A 33 2.62 -17.56 -31.21
CA GLU A 33 2.97 -18.76 -30.45
C GLU A 33 2.65 -20.05 -31.26
N GLU A 34 1.53 -20.09 -31.97
CA GLU A 34 1.14 -21.20 -32.86
C GLU A 34 2.06 -21.31 -34.08
N CYS A 35 2.50 -20.18 -34.63
CA CYS A 35 3.42 -20.12 -35.76
C CYS A 35 4.90 -20.32 -35.37
N GLY A 36 5.22 -20.40 -34.07
CA GLY A 36 6.60 -20.47 -33.58
C GLY A 36 7.39 -19.15 -33.72
N GLU A 37 6.69 -18.03 -33.90
CA GLU A 37 7.28 -16.71 -34.03
C GLU A 37 7.60 -16.09 -32.65
N PRO A 38 8.55 -15.13 -32.59
CA PRO A 38 8.85 -14.45 -31.35
C PRO A 38 7.66 -13.60 -30.88
N LYS A 39 7.51 -13.48 -29.54
CA LYS A 39 6.46 -12.70 -28.91
C LYS A 39 6.37 -11.29 -29.52
N PRO A 40 5.17 -10.85 -29.95
CA PRO A 40 4.96 -9.52 -30.55
C PRO A 40 5.27 -8.41 -29.53
N ARG A 41 5.77 -7.29 -30.04
CA ARG A 41 6.02 -6.12 -29.19
C ARG A 41 4.70 -5.52 -28.68
N VAL A 42 4.73 -5.07 -27.42
CA VAL A 42 3.61 -4.37 -26.82
C VAL A 42 3.31 -3.09 -27.60
N THR A 43 2.06 -2.84 -27.90
CA THR A 43 1.66 -1.63 -28.65
C THR A 43 1.88 -0.38 -27.80
N ASN A 44 2.21 0.73 -28.46
CA ASN A 44 2.43 2.00 -27.79
C ASN A 44 1.22 2.44 -26.94
N TYR A 45 0.00 2.19 -27.42
CA TYR A 45 -1.23 2.48 -26.69
C TYR A 45 -1.29 1.77 -25.33
N LEU A 46 -1.02 0.47 -25.30
CA LEU A 46 -0.99 -0.31 -24.05
C LEU A 46 0.07 0.20 -23.08
N GLY A 47 1.28 0.50 -23.60
CA GLY A 47 2.34 1.09 -22.79
C GLY A 47 1.93 2.42 -22.16
N VAL A 48 1.32 3.31 -22.94
CA VAL A 48 0.79 4.60 -22.43
C VAL A 48 -0.30 4.39 -21.38
N CYS A 49 -1.18 3.40 -21.54
CA CYS A 49 -2.19 3.07 -20.53
C CYS A 49 -1.55 2.63 -19.21
N PHE A 50 -0.53 1.77 -19.24
CA PHE A 50 0.16 1.33 -18.03
C PHE A 50 0.87 2.48 -17.32
N VAL A 51 1.56 3.35 -18.07
CA VAL A 51 2.19 4.57 -17.54
C VAL A 51 1.15 5.49 -16.87
N LYS A 52 0.01 5.72 -17.53
CA LYS A 52 -1.07 6.55 -16.97
C LYS A 52 -1.64 5.94 -15.68
N ILE A 53 -1.86 4.62 -15.63
CA ILE A 53 -2.35 3.93 -14.42
C ILE A 53 -1.35 4.08 -13.27
N ALA A 54 -0.08 3.79 -13.51
CA ALA A 54 0.97 3.85 -12.50
C ALA A 54 1.15 5.26 -11.95
N ASN A 55 1.27 6.26 -12.83
CA ASN A 55 1.36 7.67 -12.41
C ASN A 55 0.14 8.11 -11.62
N HIS A 56 -1.07 7.83 -12.11
CA HIS A 56 -2.28 8.27 -11.39
C HIS A 56 -2.39 7.62 -10.01
N LEU A 57 -1.96 6.37 -9.86
CA LEU A 57 -1.94 5.69 -8.58
C LEU A 57 -0.88 6.26 -7.64
N ALA A 58 0.31 6.61 -8.15
CA ALA A 58 1.42 7.15 -7.37
C ALA A 58 1.12 8.51 -6.74
N TYR A 59 0.24 9.30 -7.36
CA TYR A 59 -0.20 10.59 -6.81
C TYR A 59 -1.36 10.50 -5.81
N LYS A 60 -1.86 9.30 -5.48
CA LYS A 60 -2.83 9.16 -4.39
C LYS A 60 -2.17 9.42 -3.04
N SER A 61 -2.97 9.89 -2.07
CA SER A 61 -2.52 10.22 -0.71
C SER A 61 -1.71 9.11 -0.03
N ASN A 62 -2.02 7.85 -0.36
CA ASN A 62 -1.34 6.69 0.21
C ASN A 62 0.08 6.49 -0.32
N PHE A 63 0.45 7.09 -1.46
CA PHE A 63 1.71 6.82 -2.16
C PHE A 63 2.53 8.08 -2.47
N VAL A 64 1.93 9.27 -2.39
CA VAL A 64 2.56 10.53 -2.83
C VAL A 64 3.82 10.92 -2.03
N ASN A 65 3.88 10.53 -0.76
CA ASN A 65 4.93 10.96 0.17
C ASN A 65 6.18 10.05 0.21
N TYR A 66 6.23 9.02 -0.63
CA TYR A 66 7.40 8.16 -0.67
C TYR A 66 8.51 8.77 -1.54
N THR A 67 9.76 8.79 -1.04
CA THR A 67 10.94 9.30 -1.75
C THR A 67 11.27 8.47 -2.98
N PHE A 68 10.99 7.17 -2.94
CA PHE A 68 11.19 6.18 -4.02
C PHE A 68 9.94 5.99 -4.89
N ARG A 69 9.15 7.08 -5.08
CA ARG A 69 7.90 7.03 -5.88
C ARG A 69 8.15 6.66 -7.34
N ASP A 70 9.24 7.12 -7.92
CA ASP A 70 9.57 6.86 -9.32
C ASP A 70 9.91 5.38 -9.54
N GLU A 71 10.62 4.75 -8.62
CA GLU A 71 10.88 3.32 -8.62
C GLU A 71 9.57 2.51 -8.44
N MET A 72 8.63 3.00 -7.63
CA MET A 72 7.31 2.38 -7.51
C MET A 72 6.57 2.40 -8.85
N ILE A 73 6.62 3.51 -9.57
CA ILE A 73 6.01 3.65 -10.90
C ILE A 73 6.62 2.66 -11.88
N LEU A 74 7.96 2.57 -11.93
CA LEU A 74 8.68 1.63 -12.79
C LEU A 74 8.33 0.18 -12.46
N ASP A 75 8.34 -0.21 -11.19
CA ASP A 75 7.93 -1.54 -10.75
C ASP A 75 6.48 -1.85 -11.14
N GLY A 76 5.60 -0.85 -11.05
CA GLY A 76 4.20 -0.97 -11.48
C GLY A 76 4.05 -1.28 -12.95
N ILE A 77 4.79 -0.53 -13.80
CA ILE A 77 4.78 -0.71 -15.26
C ILE A 77 5.38 -2.08 -15.64
N GLU A 78 6.52 -2.45 -15.05
CA GLU A 78 7.17 -3.73 -15.27
C GLU A 78 6.23 -4.90 -14.94
N ASN A 79 5.54 -4.83 -13.79
CA ASN A 79 4.58 -5.87 -13.41
C ASN A 79 3.37 -5.90 -14.35
N CYS A 80 2.88 -4.76 -14.86
CA CYS A 80 1.82 -4.74 -15.86
C CYS A 80 2.24 -5.44 -17.15
N LEU A 81 3.46 -5.19 -17.63
CA LEU A 81 4.01 -5.85 -18.82
C LEU A 81 4.22 -7.36 -18.61
N THR A 82 4.71 -7.76 -17.45
CA THR A 82 4.96 -9.17 -17.10
C THR A 82 3.66 -9.96 -17.01
N TYR A 83 2.62 -9.38 -16.37
CA TYR A 83 1.36 -10.08 -16.12
C TYR A 83 0.26 -9.78 -17.15
N MET A 84 0.57 -9.04 -18.21
CA MET A 84 -0.36 -8.71 -19.27
C MET A 84 -0.95 -9.95 -19.94
N ASP A 85 -0.14 -10.97 -20.14
CA ASP A 85 -0.52 -12.23 -20.78
C ASP A 85 -1.56 -13.03 -19.97
N ASN A 86 -1.64 -12.80 -18.67
CA ASN A 86 -2.58 -13.47 -17.78
C ASN A 86 -3.98 -12.86 -17.81
N PHE A 87 -4.15 -11.70 -18.46
CA PHE A 87 -5.45 -11.09 -18.59
C PHE A 87 -6.34 -11.89 -19.55
N ASN A 88 -7.51 -12.32 -19.06
CA ASN A 88 -8.51 -13.03 -19.88
C ASN A 88 -9.74 -12.15 -20.08
N PRO A 89 -10.00 -11.67 -21.34
CA PRO A 89 -11.17 -10.86 -21.67
C PRO A 89 -12.51 -11.56 -21.45
N GLU A 90 -12.53 -12.90 -21.49
CA GLU A 90 -13.75 -13.67 -21.25
C GLU A 90 -14.17 -13.65 -19.77
N LYS A 91 -13.17 -13.69 -18.87
CA LYS A 91 -13.39 -13.67 -17.41
C LYS A 91 -13.61 -12.27 -16.86
N SER A 92 -12.99 -11.25 -17.45
CA SER A 92 -13.08 -9.87 -16.97
C SER A 92 -13.15 -8.89 -18.12
N LYS A 93 -14.21 -8.06 -18.12
CA LYS A 93 -14.40 -6.98 -19.09
C LYS A 93 -13.81 -5.64 -18.63
N ASN A 94 -13.06 -5.64 -17.53
CA ASN A 94 -12.49 -4.41 -16.97
C ASN A 94 -10.96 -4.51 -16.82
N PRO A 95 -10.18 -4.33 -17.90
CA PRO A 95 -8.73 -4.34 -17.86
C PRO A 95 -8.18 -3.23 -16.96
N PHE A 96 -8.80 -2.07 -16.91
CA PHE A 96 -8.38 -0.96 -16.08
C PHE A 96 -8.31 -1.35 -14.59
N ALA A 97 -9.34 -2.00 -14.06
CA ALA A 97 -9.33 -2.46 -12.67
C ALA A 97 -8.27 -3.53 -12.42
N TYR A 98 -8.10 -4.46 -13.37
CA TYR A 98 -7.10 -5.53 -13.31
C TYR A 98 -5.68 -4.97 -13.21
N PHE A 99 -5.28 -4.07 -14.13
CA PHE A 99 -3.94 -3.49 -14.13
C PHE A 99 -3.73 -2.50 -12.98
N THR A 100 -4.76 -1.78 -12.54
CA THR A 100 -4.67 -0.96 -11.33
C THR A 100 -4.36 -1.81 -10.10
N GLN A 101 -4.95 -2.99 -9.99
CA GLN A 101 -4.68 -3.91 -8.89
C GLN A 101 -3.25 -4.46 -8.94
N ILE A 102 -2.75 -4.84 -10.11
CA ILE A 102 -1.35 -5.28 -10.31
C ILE A 102 -0.39 -4.18 -9.87
N THR A 103 -0.59 -2.95 -10.35
CA THR A 103 0.23 -1.78 -9.99
C THR A 103 0.19 -1.52 -8.48
N TYR A 104 -0.99 -1.60 -7.87
CA TYR A 104 -1.14 -1.43 -6.42
C TYR A 104 -0.30 -2.44 -5.63
N TYR A 105 -0.35 -3.71 -5.99
CA TYR A 105 0.46 -4.73 -5.31
C TYR A 105 1.96 -4.60 -5.60
N ALA A 106 2.35 -4.10 -6.79
CA ALA A 106 3.74 -3.77 -7.07
C ALA A 106 4.25 -2.68 -6.12
N PHE A 107 3.48 -1.61 -5.92
CA PHE A 107 3.79 -0.53 -4.99
C PHE A 107 3.94 -1.04 -3.55
N ILE A 108 3.01 -1.87 -3.08
CA ILE A 108 3.10 -2.46 -1.74
C ILE A 108 4.36 -3.32 -1.58
N ARG A 109 4.73 -4.11 -2.60
CA ARG A 109 5.97 -4.91 -2.58
C ARG A 109 7.22 -4.04 -2.52
N ARG A 110 7.28 -2.93 -3.28
CA ARG A 110 8.39 -1.96 -3.22
C ARG A 110 8.49 -1.35 -1.83
N ILE A 111 7.40 -0.86 -1.26
CA ILE A 111 7.39 -0.29 0.10
C ILE A 111 7.92 -1.30 1.12
N GLN A 112 7.49 -2.56 1.03
CA GLN A 112 7.98 -3.61 1.93
C GLN A 112 9.46 -3.93 1.72
N LYS A 113 9.96 -3.87 0.47
CA LYS A 113 11.38 -4.07 0.14
C LYS A 113 12.22 -2.95 0.74
N GLU A 114 11.84 -1.69 0.51
CA GLU A 114 12.54 -0.52 1.06
C GLU A 114 12.55 -0.53 2.59
N LYS A 115 11.41 -0.88 3.21
CA LYS A 115 11.33 -1.03 4.67
C LYS A 115 12.32 -2.07 5.19
N ARG A 116 12.39 -3.25 4.57
CA ARG A 116 13.36 -4.31 4.97
C ARG A 116 14.81 -3.86 4.78
N GLN A 117 15.11 -3.15 3.68
CA GLN A 117 16.47 -2.61 3.46
C GLN A 117 16.85 -1.60 4.54
N MET A 118 15.91 -0.72 4.92
CA MET A 118 16.10 0.25 5.99
C MET A 118 16.36 -0.46 7.32
N GLU A 119 15.53 -1.45 7.67
CA GLU A 119 15.72 -2.27 8.88
C GLU A 119 17.10 -2.96 8.91
N THR A 120 17.57 -3.45 7.76
CA THR A 120 18.90 -4.07 7.65
C THR A 120 20.01 -3.04 7.84
N LYS A 121 19.88 -1.85 7.25
CA LYS A 121 20.83 -0.75 7.45
C LYS A 121 20.89 -0.32 8.93
N PHE A 122 19.75 -0.18 9.59
CA PHE A 122 19.70 0.15 11.01
C PHE A 122 20.35 -0.93 11.88
N LYS A 123 20.09 -2.22 11.61
CA LYS A 123 20.73 -3.32 12.34
C LYS A 123 22.24 -3.30 12.16
N TYR A 124 22.73 -3.01 10.96
CA TYR A 124 24.14 -2.89 10.68
C TYR A 124 24.77 -1.72 11.43
N ILE A 125 24.18 -0.53 11.39
CA ILE A 125 24.67 0.64 12.12
C ILE A 125 24.67 0.38 13.62
N LYS A 126 23.65 -0.29 14.16
CA LYS A 126 23.59 -0.68 15.57
C LYS A 126 24.66 -1.71 15.95
N SER A 127 25.05 -2.60 15.03
CA SER A 127 26.13 -3.58 15.27
C SER A 127 27.53 -2.96 15.25
N LEU A 128 27.67 -1.76 14.67
CA LEU A 128 28.89 -0.96 14.82
C LEU A 128 28.89 -0.42 16.25
N ASP A 129 29.91 -0.77 17.01
CA ASP A 129 30.08 -0.24 18.38
C ASP A 129 30.44 1.25 18.27
N ILE A 130 29.39 2.08 18.25
CA ILE A 130 29.53 3.54 18.05
C ILE A 130 30.32 4.15 19.23
N ASP A 131 30.16 3.58 20.42
CA ASP A 131 30.88 4.06 21.61
C ASP A 131 32.38 3.77 21.48
N GLN A 132 32.75 2.60 20.91
CA GLN A 132 34.15 2.24 20.65
C GLN A 132 34.77 3.09 19.51
N ILE A 133 33.95 3.46 18.50
CA ILE A 133 34.37 4.36 17.44
C ILE A 133 34.58 5.79 17.98
N LEU A 134 33.72 6.22 18.90
CA LEU A 134 33.83 7.53 19.58
C LEU A 134 35.08 7.61 20.46
N GLU A 135 35.39 6.53 21.20
CA GLU A 135 36.57 6.48 22.06
C GLU A 135 37.88 6.39 21.28
N SER A 136 37.86 5.78 20.09
CA SER A 136 39.05 5.61 19.22
C SER A 136 39.30 6.78 18.27
N GLY A 137 38.35 7.70 18.12
CA GLY A 137 38.47 8.85 17.24
C GLY A 137 39.21 10.00 17.88
N ASP A 138 40.24 10.51 17.20
CA ASP A 138 40.93 11.76 17.53
C ASP A 138 39.93 12.92 17.59
N GLY A 139 39.45 13.22 18.74
CA GLY A 139 38.67 14.34 19.31
C GLY A 139 38.12 15.49 18.42
N GLU A 140 37.81 15.30 17.14
CA GLU A 140 37.14 16.30 16.35
C GLU A 140 35.66 16.40 16.72
N THR A 141 35.27 17.57 17.22
CA THR A 141 33.93 17.93 17.71
C THR A 141 32.80 17.56 16.73
N HIS A 142 33.07 17.66 15.43
CA HIS A 142 32.10 17.35 14.36
C HIS A 142 31.75 15.85 14.26
N THR A 143 32.68 14.97 14.62
CA THR A 143 32.46 13.52 14.63
C THR A 143 31.45 13.14 15.71
N ASN A 144 31.57 13.76 16.88
CA ASN A 144 30.70 13.52 18.02
C ASN A 144 29.26 13.99 17.79
N GLU A 145 29.07 15.15 17.14
CA GLU A 145 27.76 15.65 16.75
C GLU A 145 27.07 14.71 15.72
N TYR A 146 27.83 14.26 14.74
CA TYR A 146 27.29 13.35 13.73
C TYR A 146 26.89 12.01 14.34
N LEU A 147 27.69 11.45 15.23
CA LEU A 147 27.38 10.17 15.88
C LEU A 147 26.22 10.30 16.87
N SER A 148 26.09 11.41 17.58
CA SER A 148 24.93 11.68 18.45
C SER A 148 23.64 11.83 17.61
N TYR A 149 23.73 12.48 16.46
CA TYR A 149 22.61 12.57 15.50
C TYR A 149 22.20 11.18 14.99
N MET A 150 23.15 10.33 14.62
CA MET A 150 22.90 8.97 14.19
C MET A 150 22.25 8.11 15.27
N ARG A 151 22.67 8.25 16.53
CA ARG A 151 22.05 7.59 17.69
C ARG A 151 20.59 7.98 17.85
N ASN A 152 20.28 9.28 17.78
CA ASN A 152 18.91 9.78 17.86
C ASN A 152 18.01 9.23 16.74
N ILE A 153 18.53 9.12 15.50
CA ILE A 153 17.79 8.52 14.38
C ILE A 153 17.48 7.04 14.64
N ILE A 154 18.45 6.29 15.18
CA ILE A 154 18.28 4.87 15.52
C ILE A 154 17.19 4.72 16.59
N GLU A 155 17.26 5.48 17.67
CA GLU A 155 16.27 5.44 18.75
C GLU A 155 14.86 5.78 18.29
N GLN A 156 14.72 6.82 17.43
CA GLN A 156 13.45 7.17 16.84
C GLN A 156 12.88 6.05 15.94
N ALA A 157 13.74 5.45 15.11
CA ALA A 157 13.33 4.36 14.24
C ALA A 157 12.92 3.10 15.02
N GLU A 158 13.58 2.80 16.12
CA GLU A 158 13.20 1.70 17.04
C GLU A 158 11.86 1.97 17.72
N ALA A 159 11.63 3.20 18.19
CA ALA A 159 10.37 3.60 18.80
C ALA A 159 9.20 3.52 17.82
N ASP A 160 9.41 3.94 16.58
CA ASP A 160 8.37 3.90 15.54
C ASP A 160 8.08 2.46 15.07
N ASN A 161 9.09 1.60 14.99
CA ASN A 161 8.91 0.18 14.70
C ASN A 161 8.17 -0.54 15.85
N ALA A 162 8.49 -0.25 17.10
CA ALA A 162 7.78 -0.81 18.26
C ALA A 162 6.29 -0.43 18.24
N LYS A 163 5.96 0.85 17.97
CA LYS A 163 4.57 1.33 17.84
C LYS A 163 3.84 0.63 16.67
N ALA A 164 4.52 0.44 15.54
CA ALA A 164 3.96 -0.24 14.37
C ALA A 164 3.68 -1.72 14.66
N ASP A 165 4.54 -2.39 15.41
CA ASP A 165 4.37 -3.79 15.79
C ASP A 165 3.23 -3.98 16.79
N GLU A 166 3.07 -3.07 17.76
CA GLU A 166 1.93 -3.06 18.67
C GLU A 166 0.62 -2.82 17.93
N ALA A 167 0.59 -1.84 17.03
CA ALA A 167 -0.58 -1.58 16.19
C ALA A 167 -0.96 -2.79 15.32
N ASN A 168 0.03 -3.52 14.80
CA ASN A 168 -0.19 -4.73 14.00
C ASN A 168 -0.66 -5.91 14.86
N LYS A 169 -0.14 -6.07 16.07
CA LYS A 169 -0.63 -7.08 17.04
C LYS A 169 -2.10 -6.82 17.38
N ASN A 170 -2.47 -5.59 17.66
CA ASN A 170 -3.85 -5.20 17.94
C ASN A 170 -4.79 -5.44 16.76
N LYS A 171 -4.37 -5.14 15.52
CA LYS A 171 -5.14 -5.45 14.30
C LYS A 171 -5.32 -6.95 14.08
N LYS A 172 -4.31 -7.79 14.39
CA LYS A 172 -4.44 -9.25 14.32
C LYS A 172 -5.40 -9.81 15.37
N VAL A 173 -5.43 -9.23 16.55
CA VAL A 173 -6.38 -9.61 17.61
C VAL A 173 -7.80 -9.29 17.21
N ILE A 174 -8.05 -8.08 16.68
CA ILE A 174 -9.39 -7.66 16.21
C ILE A 174 -9.88 -8.54 15.04
N LYS A 175 -9.02 -8.89 14.07
CA LYS A 175 -9.38 -9.78 12.95
C LYS A 175 -9.67 -11.23 13.38
N ARG A 176 -9.19 -11.66 14.54
CA ARG A 176 -9.41 -13.01 15.07
C ARG A 176 -10.65 -13.11 15.97
N ARG A 177 -11.29 -11.98 16.32
CA ARG A 177 -12.56 -12.01 17.05
C ARG A 177 -13.65 -12.55 16.12
N PRO A 178 -14.32 -13.63 16.51
CA PRO A 178 -15.47 -14.15 15.76
C PRO A 178 -16.61 -13.13 15.78
N LYS A 179 -17.28 -12.93 14.67
CA LYS A 179 -18.40 -11.95 14.54
C LYS A 179 -19.49 -12.13 15.59
N TYR A 180 -19.76 -13.37 16.03
CA TYR A 180 -20.77 -13.65 17.06
C TYR A 180 -20.43 -13.03 18.43
N LEU A 181 -19.16 -12.81 18.74
CA LEU A 181 -18.73 -12.16 19.99
C LEU A 181 -19.03 -10.66 19.96
N ASP A 182 -18.87 -10.01 18.81
CA ASP A 182 -19.20 -8.59 18.64
C ASP A 182 -20.72 -8.36 18.72
N GLU A 183 -21.52 -9.29 18.20
CA GLU A 183 -22.97 -9.27 18.31
C GLU A 183 -23.43 -9.49 19.75
N LYS A 184 -22.76 -10.40 20.48
CA LYS A 184 -23.06 -10.67 21.89
C LYS A 184 -22.72 -9.48 22.78
N ILE A 185 -21.58 -8.83 22.59
CA ILE A 185 -21.21 -7.61 23.34
C ILE A 185 -22.19 -6.49 23.07
N LYS A 186 -22.59 -6.26 21.81
CA LYS A 186 -23.60 -5.25 21.46
C LYS A 186 -24.97 -5.55 22.10
N ALA A 187 -25.34 -6.81 22.15
CA ALA A 187 -26.62 -7.22 22.83
C ALA A 187 -26.54 -7.02 24.33
N GLU A 188 -25.41 -7.31 24.97
CA GLU A 188 -25.19 -7.08 26.40
C GLU A 188 -25.18 -5.58 26.74
N GLU A 189 -24.54 -4.75 25.92
CA GLU A 189 -24.52 -3.28 26.07
C GLU A 189 -25.93 -2.68 25.88
N ALA A 190 -26.72 -3.18 24.94
CA ALA A 190 -28.10 -2.75 24.72
C ALA A 190 -28.98 -3.12 25.89
N ALA A 191 -28.83 -4.35 26.43
CA ALA A 191 -29.58 -4.81 27.59
C ALA A 191 -29.19 -4.06 28.88
N ALA A 192 -27.93 -3.64 29.02
CA ALA A 192 -27.46 -2.80 30.11
C ALA A 192 -28.10 -1.40 30.08
N LYS A 193 -28.15 -0.78 28.92
CA LYS A 193 -28.79 0.54 28.72
C LYS A 193 -30.28 0.51 28.98
N GLU A 194 -30.99 -0.55 28.56
CA GLU A 194 -32.44 -0.72 28.88
C GLU A 194 -32.70 -0.90 30.37
N LYS A 195 -31.75 -1.48 31.10
CA LYS A 195 -31.88 -1.60 32.57
C LYS A 195 -31.63 -0.28 33.28
N GLU A 196 -30.70 0.55 32.78
CA GLU A 196 -30.46 1.90 33.31
C GLU A 196 -31.65 2.84 33.05
N GLU A 197 -32.27 2.79 31.86
CA GLU A 197 -33.47 3.60 31.58
C GLU A 197 -34.70 3.19 32.39
N LYS A 198 -34.84 1.91 32.71
CA LYS A 198 -35.96 1.39 33.56
C LYS A 198 -35.71 1.56 35.05
N GLY A 199 -34.49 1.90 35.48
CA GLY A 199 -34.09 2.06 36.88
C GLY A 199 -34.13 3.49 37.42
N GLN A 200 -34.50 4.50 36.64
CA GLN A 200 -34.70 5.85 37.17
C GLN A 200 -36.07 5.98 37.82
N PRO A 201 -36.14 6.24 39.15
CA PRO A 201 -37.42 6.51 39.81
C PRO A 201 -37.99 7.84 39.24
N LYS A 202 -39.21 7.76 38.76
CA LYS A 202 -40.00 8.97 38.47
C LYS A 202 -40.28 9.64 39.80
N ASP A 203 -39.47 10.61 40.19
CA ASP A 203 -39.78 11.49 41.30
C ASP A 203 -41.06 12.25 40.96
N GLN A 204 -42.07 11.90 41.70
CA GLN A 204 -43.37 12.55 41.73
C GLN A 204 -43.18 13.98 42.23
N LEU A 205 -43.47 14.94 41.37
CA LEU A 205 -43.81 16.28 41.80
C LEU A 205 -45.14 16.21 42.53
N PHE A 206 -45.09 16.43 43.83
CA PHE A 206 -46.26 16.81 44.63
C PHE A 206 -46.00 18.22 45.23
N ASP A 207 -46.93 19.11 44.90
CA ASP A 207 -47.30 20.39 45.50
C ASP A 207 -46.27 21.51 45.43
#